data_ad77348c1ae06b08ea5bdc6fb7ae2c82
#
_entry.id   ad77348c1ae06b08ea5bdc6fb7ae2c82
#
_cell.length_a   1.000
_cell.length_b   1.000
_cell.length_c   1.000
_cell.angle_alpha   90.00
_cell.angle_beta   90.00
_cell.angle_gamma   90.00
#
_symmetry.space_group_name_H-M   'P 1'
#
loop_
_entity.id
_entity.type
_entity.pdbx_description
1 polymer ?
#
loop_
_entity_poly.entity_id
_entity_poly.type
_entity_poly.pdbx_seq_one_letter_code
_entity_poly.pdbx_strand_id
1 'polypeptide(L)'
;MLEVQIYKKLAEFDLDISFQIEDNILGLMGASGSGKSMTLKCIAGIETPDKGRIVLNGRVLFDSEKKINVPIQKRNVGYMFQSYALFPNMSVYENISVGLKARKVKDVDIVVKKVMKQFQISELAQRYPKQLSGGQRQRVALARLMAYEPDVLLLDEPFSALDEDLKEDLLQELKNELQISKPVIFVSHNKEEVNYLCDLKYKIKEGKII
;
A
#
# COMPACT_ATOMS: atom_id res chain seq x y z
N MET A 1 1.57 -12.09 -9.42
CA MET A 1 2.79 -11.55 -10.04
C MET A 1 2.58 -10.10 -10.46
N LEU A 2 3.52 -9.20 -10.15
CA LEU A 2 3.55 -7.79 -10.56
C LEU A 2 4.85 -7.54 -11.36
N GLU A 3 4.72 -7.01 -12.56
CA GLU A 3 5.82 -6.58 -13.42
C GLU A 3 5.76 -5.06 -13.57
N VAL A 4 6.88 -4.39 -13.32
CA VAL A 4 7.00 -2.93 -13.39
C VAL A 4 8.23 -2.59 -14.23
N GLN A 5 8.03 -1.85 -15.29
CA GLN A 5 9.08 -1.24 -16.08
C GLN A 5 8.60 0.16 -16.45
N ILE A 6 9.08 1.17 -15.75
CA ILE A 6 8.60 2.54 -15.88
C ILE A 6 9.74 3.53 -15.95
N TYR A 7 9.51 4.56 -16.75
CA TYR A 7 10.33 5.77 -16.80
C TYR A 7 9.42 6.99 -16.54
N LYS A 8 9.89 7.89 -15.69
CA LYS A 8 9.22 9.18 -15.46
C LYS A 8 10.25 10.27 -15.19
N LYS A 9 10.18 11.35 -15.95
CA LYS A 9 11.01 12.53 -15.73
C LYS A 9 10.55 13.28 -14.48
N LEU A 10 11.46 13.49 -13.55
CA LEU A 10 11.22 14.29 -12.35
C LEU A 10 12.10 15.55 -12.41
N ALA A 11 11.92 16.47 -11.47
CA ALA A 11 12.63 17.75 -11.49
C ALA A 11 14.14 17.60 -11.24
N GLU A 12 14.54 16.67 -10.36
CA GLU A 12 15.93 16.51 -9.91
C GLU A 12 16.63 15.33 -10.58
N PHE A 13 15.91 14.29 -10.95
CA PHE A 13 16.43 13.07 -11.57
C PHE A 13 15.33 12.36 -12.38
N ASP A 14 15.72 11.40 -13.18
CA ASP A 14 14.79 10.54 -13.90
C ASP A 14 14.51 9.26 -13.10
N LEU A 15 13.24 8.97 -12.87
CA LEU A 15 12.81 7.67 -12.33
C LEU A 15 12.89 6.62 -13.44
N ASP A 16 13.76 5.63 -13.26
CA ASP A 16 13.94 4.50 -14.19
C ASP A 16 13.97 3.20 -13.38
N ILE A 17 12.81 2.56 -13.26
CA ILE A 17 12.57 1.43 -12.37
C ILE A 17 12.10 0.22 -13.17
N SER A 18 12.81 -0.89 -12.97
CA SER A 18 12.43 -2.18 -13.55
C SER A 18 12.58 -3.29 -12.52
N PHE A 19 11.49 -4.01 -12.24
CA PHE A 19 11.48 -5.20 -11.38
C PHE A 19 10.26 -6.08 -11.64
N GLN A 20 10.35 -7.32 -11.16
CA GLN A 20 9.26 -8.28 -11.13
C GLN A 20 9.20 -8.93 -9.76
N ILE A 21 7.99 -9.09 -9.22
CA ILE A 21 7.75 -9.82 -7.97
C ILE A 21 6.53 -10.74 -8.13
N GLU A 22 6.58 -11.87 -7.44
CA GLU A 22 5.47 -12.80 -7.31
C GLU A 22 4.75 -12.58 -5.97
N ASP A 23 4.43 -13.65 -5.26
CA ASP A 23 3.75 -13.61 -3.97
C ASP A 23 4.77 -13.39 -2.83
N ASN A 24 5.58 -12.33 -2.95
CA ASN A 24 6.64 -11.96 -2.03
C ASN A 24 6.42 -10.54 -1.50
N ILE A 25 7.08 -10.23 -0.40
CA ILE A 25 7.17 -8.88 0.14
C ILE A 25 8.49 -8.25 -0.33
N LEU A 26 8.40 -7.25 -1.21
CA LEU A 26 9.55 -6.48 -1.68
C LEU A 26 9.72 -5.22 -0.85
N GLY A 27 10.84 -5.11 -0.16
CA GLY A 27 11.28 -3.90 0.52
C GLY A 27 11.99 -2.93 -0.43
N LEU A 28 11.47 -1.71 -0.57
CA LEU A 28 12.13 -0.62 -1.28
C LEU A 28 12.78 0.32 -0.28
N MET A 29 14.11 0.38 -0.26
CA MET A 29 14.91 1.24 0.60
C MET A 29 15.55 2.39 -0.19
N GLY A 30 15.93 3.45 0.51
CA GLY A 30 16.66 4.59 -0.08
C GLY A 30 16.42 5.88 0.70
N ALA A 31 17.20 6.90 0.41
CA ALA A 31 17.04 8.21 1.03
C ALA A 31 15.65 8.82 0.76
N SER A 32 15.24 9.79 1.59
CA SER A 32 14.05 10.59 1.27
C SER A 32 14.22 11.25 -0.10
N GLY A 33 13.14 11.30 -0.88
CA GLY A 33 13.19 11.86 -2.23
C GLY A 33 13.81 10.95 -3.31
N SER A 34 14.29 9.73 -3.00
CA SER A 34 14.95 8.86 -4.00
C SER A 34 14.04 8.27 -5.09
N GLY A 35 12.72 8.44 -5.01
CA GLY A 35 11.75 7.92 -5.99
C GLY A 35 10.86 6.77 -5.50
N LYS A 36 11.01 6.28 -4.25
CA LYS A 36 10.24 5.16 -3.70
C LYS A 36 8.72 5.38 -3.77
N SER A 37 8.23 6.43 -3.14
CA SER A 37 6.79 6.76 -3.14
C SER A 37 6.27 7.10 -4.54
N MET A 38 7.11 7.69 -5.41
CA MET A 38 6.75 7.94 -6.81
C MET A 38 6.53 6.63 -7.57
N THR A 39 7.39 5.63 -7.35
CA THR A 39 7.22 4.28 -7.91
C THR A 39 5.86 3.68 -7.49
N LEU A 40 5.55 3.73 -6.19
CA LEU A 40 4.26 3.23 -5.69
C LEU A 40 3.07 3.98 -6.31
N LYS A 41 3.15 5.31 -6.40
CA LYS A 41 2.10 6.15 -7.02
C LYS A 41 1.88 5.81 -8.49
N CYS A 42 2.95 5.51 -9.24
CA CYS A 42 2.86 5.07 -10.63
C CYS A 42 2.14 3.71 -10.75
N ILE A 43 2.46 2.75 -9.89
CA ILE A 43 1.80 1.44 -9.87
C ILE A 43 0.32 1.58 -9.52
N ALA A 44 0.00 2.41 -8.53
CA ALA A 44 -1.38 2.66 -8.12
C ALA A 44 -2.20 3.41 -9.18
N GLY A 45 -1.55 4.15 -10.10
CA GLY A 45 -2.20 5.01 -11.08
C GLY A 45 -2.59 6.38 -10.55
N ILE A 46 -2.01 6.78 -9.41
CA ILE A 46 -2.08 8.14 -8.86
C ILE A 46 -1.25 9.08 -9.73
N GLU A 47 -0.08 8.59 -10.15
CA GLU A 47 0.81 9.24 -11.10
C GLU A 47 0.90 8.43 -12.38
N THR A 48 1.09 9.09 -13.51
CA THR A 48 1.26 8.42 -14.80
C THR A 48 2.73 8.43 -15.19
N PRO A 49 3.36 7.27 -15.44
CA PRO A 49 4.70 7.20 -16.03
C PRO A 49 4.72 7.85 -17.42
N ASP A 50 5.87 8.37 -17.85
CA ASP A 50 6.04 8.92 -19.20
C ASP A 50 6.21 7.81 -20.23
N LYS A 51 6.91 6.70 -19.83
CA LYS A 51 7.14 5.53 -20.69
C LYS A 51 7.09 4.26 -19.85
N GLY A 52 6.91 3.13 -20.55
CA GLY A 52 7.05 1.81 -19.98
C GLY A 52 5.74 1.05 -19.83
N ARG A 53 5.74 0.04 -18.96
CA ARG A 53 4.65 -0.91 -18.81
C ARG A 53 4.51 -1.36 -17.36
N ILE A 54 3.26 -1.55 -16.92
CA ILE A 54 2.92 -2.14 -15.62
C ILE A 54 1.90 -3.24 -15.86
N VAL A 55 2.19 -4.45 -15.36
CA VAL A 55 1.32 -5.62 -15.48
C VAL A 55 1.07 -6.23 -14.11
N LEU A 56 -0.17 -6.49 -13.78
CA LEU A 56 -0.58 -7.15 -12.53
C LEU A 56 -1.41 -8.39 -12.87
N ASN A 57 -0.94 -9.57 -12.47
CA ASN A 57 -1.58 -10.86 -12.73
C ASN A 57 -1.94 -11.07 -14.21
N GLY A 58 -1.01 -10.71 -15.12
CA GLY A 58 -1.20 -10.81 -16.57
C GLY A 58 -2.04 -9.67 -17.16
N ARG A 59 -2.67 -8.83 -16.35
CA ARG A 59 -3.45 -7.69 -16.80
C ARG A 59 -2.57 -6.45 -16.94
N VAL A 60 -2.56 -5.84 -18.13
CA VAL A 60 -1.86 -4.57 -18.37
C VAL A 60 -2.61 -3.43 -17.70
N LEU A 61 -1.96 -2.76 -16.73
CA LEU A 61 -2.48 -1.58 -16.04
C LEU A 61 -2.04 -0.27 -16.71
N PHE A 62 -0.82 -0.27 -17.23
CA PHE A 62 -0.24 0.84 -17.98
C PHE A 62 0.65 0.32 -19.11
N ASP A 63 0.59 0.93 -20.27
CA ASP A 63 1.47 0.66 -21.41
C ASP A 63 1.51 1.90 -22.30
N SER A 64 2.66 2.57 -22.33
CA SER A 64 2.83 3.82 -23.07
C SER A 64 2.77 3.64 -24.59
N GLU A 65 3.23 2.50 -25.12
CA GLU A 65 3.21 2.21 -26.56
C GLU A 65 1.79 1.90 -27.05
N LYS A 66 1.06 1.11 -26.26
CA LYS A 66 -0.34 0.74 -26.56
C LYS A 66 -1.36 1.77 -26.12
N LYS A 67 -0.91 2.89 -25.50
CA LYS A 67 -1.76 3.94 -24.94
C LYS A 67 -2.79 3.41 -23.95
N ILE A 68 -2.41 2.41 -23.16
CA ILE A 68 -3.24 1.85 -22.08
C ILE A 68 -2.90 2.57 -20.78
N ASN A 69 -3.91 3.12 -20.11
CA ASN A 69 -3.80 3.65 -18.75
C ASN A 69 -5.10 3.36 -18.00
N VAL A 70 -5.10 2.27 -17.23
CA VAL A 70 -6.26 1.86 -16.44
C VAL A 70 -6.48 2.85 -15.31
N PRO A 71 -7.67 3.43 -15.16
CA PRO A 71 -7.99 4.34 -14.05
C PRO A 71 -7.78 3.69 -12.69
N ILE A 72 -7.32 4.46 -11.69
CA ILE A 72 -7.00 3.99 -10.33
C ILE A 72 -8.10 3.11 -9.72
N GLN A 73 -9.38 3.49 -9.89
CA GLN A 73 -10.52 2.77 -9.33
C GLN A 73 -10.70 1.36 -9.92
N LYS A 74 -10.10 1.10 -11.09
CA LYS A 74 -10.19 -0.18 -11.82
C LYS A 74 -8.91 -1.01 -11.72
N ARG A 75 -7.84 -0.52 -11.05
CA ARG A 75 -6.56 -1.25 -10.96
C ARG A 75 -6.58 -2.38 -9.93
N ASN A 76 -7.46 -2.35 -8.96
CA ASN A 76 -7.50 -3.25 -7.81
C ASN A 76 -6.20 -3.25 -6.98
N VAL A 77 -5.59 -2.10 -6.82
CA VAL A 77 -4.37 -1.86 -6.06
C VAL A 77 -4.73 -1.27 -4.70
N GLY A 78 -4.21 -1.86 -3.64
CA GLY A 78 -4.31 -1.31 -2.30
C GLY A 78 -3.13 -0.39 -2.01
N TYR A 79 -3.39 0.86 -1.66
CA TYR A 79 -2.35 1.83 -1.32
C TYR A 79 -2.55 2.37 0.10
N MET A 80 -1.54 2.22 0.93
CA MET A 80 -1.47 2.83 2.25
C MET A 80 -0.53 4.03 2.21
N PHE A 81 -1.08 5.22 2.44
CA PHE A 81 -0.31 6.45 2.53
C PHE A 81 0.35 6.59 3.90
N GLN A 82 1.48 7.27 3.95
CA GLN A 82 2.18 7.61 5.18
C GLN A 82 1.28 8.33 6.21
N SER A 83 0.35 9.17 5.76
CA SER A 83 -0.64 9.87 6.60
C SER A 83 -1.88 9.03 6.92
N TYR A 84 -1.89 7.74 6.55
CA TYR A 84 -3.04 6.81 6.64
C TYR A 84 -4.27 7.23 5.81
N ALA A 85 -4.41 8.49 5.44
CA ALA A 85 -5.50 9.07 4.64
C ALA A 85 -6.90 8.58 5.05
N LEU A 86 -7.18 8.55 6.37
CA LEU A 86 -8.51 8.24 6.88
C LEU A 86 -9.45 9.41 6.57
N PHE A 87 -10.70 9.10 6.23
CA PHE A 87 -11.74 10.11 6.03
C PHE A 87 -12.14 10.72 7.38
N PRO A 88 -11.84 12.00 7.64
CA PRO A 88 -11.97 12.58 8.98
C PRO A 88 -13.41 12.68 9.49
N ASN A 89 -14.38 12.75 8.57
CA ASN A 89 -15.81 12.88 8.86
C ASN A 89 -16.56 11.54 8.79
N MET A 90 -15.84 10.43 8.74
CA MET A 90 -16.37 9.07 8.75
C MET A 90 -15.91 8.35 10.01
N SER A 91 -16.79 7.57 10.62
CA SER A 91 -16.44 6.64 11.71
C SER A 91 -15.45 5.57 11.24
N VAL A 92 -14.88 4.80 12.15
CA VAL A 92 -14.03 3.64 11.82
C VAL A 92 -14.79 2.66 10.93
N TYR A 93 -16.01 2.32 11.29
CA TYR A 93 -16.87 1.45 10.49
C TYR A 93 -17.06 1.99 9.06
N GLU A 94 -17.38 3.27 8.93
CA GLU A 94 -17.60 3.91 7.63
C GLU A 94 -16.32 3.98 6.82
N ASN A 95 -15.16 4.29 7.42
CA ASN A 95 -13.86 4.26 6.76
C ASN A 95 -13.54 2.90 6.13
N ILE A 96 -13.87 1.81 6.82
CA ILE A 96 -13.63 0.44 6.30
C ILE A 96 -14.68 0.09 5.23
N SER A 97 -15.94 0.45 5.44
CA SER A 97 -17.05 0.04 4.58
C SER A 97 -17.16 0.82 3.26
N VAL A 98 -16.63 2.06 3.18
CA VAL A 98 -16.86 2.95 2.04
C VAL A 98 -16.41 2.35 0.70
N GLY A 99 -15.25 1.70 0.66
CA GLY A 99 -14.72 1.05 -0.54
C GLY A 99 -15.56 -0.16 -0.97
N LEU A 100 -16.04 -0.94 0.00
CA LEU A 100 -16.91 -2.10 -0.23
C LEU A 100 -18.27 -1.68 -0.78
N LYS A 101 -18.86 -0.61 -0.22
CA LYS A 101 -20.12 -0.03 -0.70
C LYS A 101 -20.00 0.48 -2.13
N ALA A 102 -18.90 1.19 -2.43
CA ALA A 102 -18.63 1.69 -3.80
C ALA A 102 -18.53 0.56 -4.84
N ARG A 103 -18.02 -0.61 -4.43
CA ARG A 103 -17.95 -1.84 -5.25
C ARG A 103 -19.25 -2.64 -5.27
N LYS A 104 -20.27 -2.25 -4.51
CA LYS A 104 -21.52 -3.00 -4.34
C LYS A 104 -21.28 -4.43 -3.83
N VAL A 105 -20.31 -4.60 -2.93
CA VAL A 105 -20.05 -5.88 -2.28
C VAL A 105 -21.28 -6.30 -1.48
N LYS A 106 -21.64 -7.58 -1.56
CA LYS A 106 -22.70 -8.15 -0.72
C LYS A 106 -22.19 -8.31 0.71
N ASP A 107 -23.10 -8.23 1.68
CA ASP A 107 -22.81 -8.51 3.09
C ASP A 107 -21.65 -7.67 3.67
N VAL A 108 -21.60 -6.37 3.32
CA VAL A 108 -20.58 -5.41 3.78
C VAL A 108 -20.37 -5.50 5.30
N ASP A 109 -21.45 -5.64 6.08
CA ASP A 109 -21.38 -5.74 7.55
C ASP A 109 -20.57 -6.95 8.02
N ILE A 110 -20.69 -8.09 7.35
CA ILE A 110 -19.96 -9.31 7.68
C ILE A 110 -18.45 -9.09 7.43
N VAL A 111 -18.10 -8.54 6.26
CA VAL A 111 -16.71 -8.24 5.90
C VAL A 111 -16.11 -7.25 6.88
N VAL A 112 -16.79 -6.13 7.16
CA VAL A 112 -16.31 -5.09 8.07
C VAL A 112 -16.10 -5.66 9.49
N LYS A 113 -17.07 -6.39 10.04
CA LYS A 113 -16.94 -7.01 11.37
C LYS A 113 -15.78 -7.99 11.44
N LYS A 114 -15.56 -8.80 10.38
CA LYS A 114 -14.46 -9.75 10.28
C LYS A 114 -13.12 -9.02 10.38
N VAL A 115 -12.87 -8.01 9.53
CA VAL A 115 -11.59 -7.29 9.53
C VAL A 115 -11.40 -6.44 10.78
N MET A 116 -12.47 -5.86 11.35
CA MET A 116 -12.37 -5.13 12.61
C MET A 116 -11.94 -6.04 13.77
N LYS A 117 -12.44 -7.27 13.82
CA LYS A 117 -12.02 -8.29 14.80
C LYS A 117 -10.57 -8.68 14.57
N GLN A 118 -10.17 -8.91 13.32
CA GLN A 118 -8.82 -9.28 12.90
C GLN A 118 -7.78 -8.25 13.36
N PHE A 119 -8.07 -6.95 13.16
CA PHE A 119 -7.19 -5.84 13.56
C PHE A 119 -7.47 -5.31 14.98
N GLN A 120 -8.24 -6.02 15.80
CA GLN A 120 -8.52 -5.69 17.21
C GLN A 120 -9.06 -4.26 17.41
N ILE A 121 -9.97 -3.81 16.54
CA ILE A 121 -10.59 -2.48 16.56
C ILE A 121 -12.12 -2.50 16.63
N SER A 122 -12.70 -3.61 17.04
CA SER A 122 -14.17 -3.79 17.06
C SER A 122 -14.87 -2.77 17.96
N GLU A 123 -14.28 -2.43 19.12
CA GLU A 123 -14.80 -1.46 20.08
C GLU A 123 -14.68 -0.01 19.60
N LEU A 124 -13.91 0.23 18.52
CA LEU A 124 -13.68 1.56 17.95
C LEU A 124 -14.67 1.90 16.82
N ALA A 125 -15.63 1.02 16.51
CA ALA A 125 -16.50 1.11 15.33
C ALA A 125 -17.12 2.49 15.11
N GLN A 126 -17.58 3.12 16.17
CA GLN A 126 -18.29 4.41 16.14
C GLN A 126 -17.37 5.62 16.37
N ARG A 127 -16.06 5.40 16.63
CA ARG A 127 -15.11 6.50 16.81
C ARG A 127 -14.73 7.12 15.47
N TYR A 128 -14.38 8.41 15.53
CA TYR A 128 -13.84 9.16 14.40
C TYR A 128 -12.31 9.21 14.46
N PRO A 129 -11.59 9.42 13.33
CA PRO A 129 -10.13 9.45 13.29
C PRO A 129 -9.46 10.36 14.33
N LYS A 130 -10.07 11.50 14.66
CA LYS A 130 -9.57 12.43 15.69
C LYS A 130 -9.58 11.88 17.13
N GLN A 131 -10.34 10.81 17.36
CA GLN A 131 -10.49 10.15 18.67
C GLN A 131 -9.59 8.92 18.82
N LEU A 132 -8.74 8.65 17.81
CA LEU A 132 -7.88 7.49 17.75
C LEU A 132 -6.43 7.84 18.04
N SER A 133 -5.71 6.93 18.71
CA SER A 133 -4.24 6.99 18.81
C SER A 133 -3.58 6.75 17.44
N GLY A 134 -2.26 6.98 17.32
CA GLY A 134 -1.48 6.71 16.11
C GLY A 134 -1.65 5.26 15.63
N GLY A 135 -1.40 4.29 16.52
CA GLY A 135 -1.55 2.87 16.22
C GLY A 135 -2.99 2.46 15.88
N GLN A 136 -3.99 3.03 16.57
CA GLN A 136 -5.39 2.78 16.23
C GLN A 136 -5.73 3.30 14.81
N ARG A 137 -5.25 4.49 14.43
CA ARG A 137 -5.42 5.00 13.06
C ARG A 137 -4.77 4.09 12.02
N GLN A 138 -3.58 3.57 12.31
CA GLN A 138 -2.89 2.63 11.42
C GLN A 138 -3.68 1.32 11.27
N ARG A 139 -4.13 0.71 12.37
CA ARG A 139 -4.95 -0.51 12.32
C ARG A 139 -6.23 -0.31 11.51
N VAL A 140 -6.87 0.85 11.65
CA VAL A 140 -8.05 1.20 10.82
C VAL A 140 -7.69 1.31 9.34
N ALA A 141 -6.54 1.92 9.00
CA ALA A 141 -6.09 2.04 7.62
C ALA A 141 -5.75 0.67 7.01
N LEU A 142 -5.09 -0.21 7.76
CA LEU A 142 -4.82 -1.59 7.35
C LEU A 142 -6.11 -2.40 7.19
N ALA A 143 -7.02 -2.31 8.15
CA ALA A 143 -8.33 -2.98 8.06
C ALA A 143 -9.13 -2.53 6.84
N ARG A 144 -9.15 -1.21 6.53
CA ARG A 144 -9.76 -0.66 5.31
C ARG A 144 -9.12 -1.22 4.05
N LEU A 145 -7.80 -1.32 4.03
CA LEU A 145 -7.02 -1.82 2.91
C LEU A 145 -7.29 -3.31 2.67
N MET A 146 -7.27 -4.11 3.74
CA MET A 146 -7.48 -5.56 3.68
C MET A 146 -8.92 -5.93 3.36
N ALA A 147 -9.91 -5.16 3.86
CA ALA A 147 -11.32 -5.35 3.52
C ALA A 147 -11.58 -5.23 2.02
N TYR A 148 -10.80 -4.43 1.32
CA TYR A 148 -10.92 -4.20 -0.12
C TYR A 148 -10.45 -5.40 -0.97
N GLU A 149 -9.68 -6.34 -0.40
CA GLU A 149 -9.09 -7.51 -1.07
C GLU A 149 -8.36 -7.15 -2.38
N PRO A 150 -7.34 -6.27 -2.33
CA PRO A 150 -6.61 -5.88 -3.51
C PRO A 150 -5.71 -7.00 -4.05
N ASP A 151 -5.36 -6.93 -5.35
CA ASP A 151 -4.44 -7.88 -6.01
C ASP A 151 -2.96 -7.59 -5.70
N VAL A 152 -2.62 -6.41 -5.22
CA VAL A 152 -1.30 -5.99 -4.75
C VAL A 152 -1.45 -4.98 -3.62
N LEU A 153 -0.55 -5.04 -2.65
CA LEU A 153 -0.46 -4.08 -1.53
C LEU A 153 0.76 -3.18 -1.70
N LEU A 154 0.54 -1.87 -1.58
CA LEU A 154 1.57 -0.84 -1.62
C LEU A 154 1.55 -0.09 -0.29
N LEU A 155 2.59 -0.29 0.53
CA LEU A 155 2.70 0.25 1.88
C LEU A 155 3.80 1.31 1.89
N ASP A 156 3.43 2.58 1.98
CA ASP A 156 4.34 3.73 1.90
C ASP A 156 4.64 4.27 3.30
N GLU A 157 5.77 3.87 3.87
CA GLU A 157 6.24 4.21 5.22
C GLU A 157 5.16 4.04 6.31
N PRO A 158 4.55 2.85 6.43
CA PRO A 158 3.37 2.67 7.26
C PRO A 158 3.61 2.91 8.75
N PHE A 159 4.85 2.82 9.23
CA PHE A 159 5.21 2.94 10.65
C PHE A 159 5.89 4.27 11.03
N SER A 160 6.05 5.21 10.08
CA SER A 160 6.83 6.43 10.28
C SER A 160 6.29 7.39 11.38
N ALA A 161 5.01 7.25 11.75
CA ALA A 161 4.35 8.11 12.74
C ALA A 161 4.10 7.40 14.09
N LEU A 162 4.81 6.31 14.38
CA LEU A 162 4.62 5.52 15.60
C LEU A 162 5.83 5.55 16.52
N ASP A 163 5.56 5.43 17.81
CA ASP A 163 6.55 5.20 18.84
C ASP A 163 7.14 3.79 18.72
N GLU A 164 8.41 3.60 19.12
CA GLU A 164 9.15 2.34 18.96
C GLU A 164 8.44 1.14 19.59
N ASP A 165 7.94 1.26 20.82
CA ASP A 165 7.28 0.16 21.54
C ASP A 165 6.01 -0.33 20.80
N LEU A 166 5.23 0.61 20.25
CA LEU A 166 4.02 0.28 19.51
C LEU A 166 4.34 -0.29 18.12
N LYS A 167 5.48 0.08 17.56
CA LYS A 167 5.93 -0.35 16.24
C LYS A 167 6.23 -1.84 16.18
N GLU A 168 6.90 -2.41 17.18
CA GLU A 168 7.27 -3.82 17.21
C GLU A 168 6.04 -4.73 17.18
N ASP A 169 5.04 -4.43 18.02
CA ASP A 169 3.78 -5.17 18.06
C ASP A 169 3.06 -5.14 16.70
N LEU A 170 2.99 -3.95 16.10
CA LEU A 170 2.32 -3.77 14.81
C LEU A 170 3.08 -4.37 13.64
N LEU A 171 4.41 -4.43 13.69
CA LEU A 171 5.24 -5.14 12.71
C LEU A 171 4.96 -6.64 12.74
N GLN A 172 4.88 -7.23 13.93
CA GLN A 172 4.55 -8.65 14.08
C GLN A 172 3.12 -8.95 13.61
N GLU A 173 2.16 -8.10 13.96
CA GLU A 173 0.78 -8.21 13.50
C GLU A 173 0.71 -8.12 11.97
N LEU A 174 1.35 -7.12 11.38
CA LEU A 174 1.39 -6.95 9.92
C LEU A 174 2.03 -8.17 9.23
N LYS A 175 3.12 -8.70 9.76
CA LYS A 175 3.78 -9.90 9.20
C LYS A 175 2.83 -11.09 9.15
N ASN A 176 2.06 -11.32 10.20
CA ASN A 176 1.07 -12.39 10.26
C ASN A 176 -0.05 -12.17 9.23
N GLU A 177 -0.48 -10.92 9.05
CA GLU A 177 -1.52 -10.54 8.10
C GLU A 177 -1.07 -10.56 6.63
N LEU A 178 0.24 -10.33 6.39
CA LEU A 178 0.83 -10.35 5.06
C LEU A 178 1.25 -11.76 4.59
N GLN A 179 0.97 -12.82 5.35
CA GLN A 179 1.11 -14.22 4.89
C GLN A 179 0.04 -14.55 3.83
N ILE A 180 -0.01 -13.77 2.76
CA ILE A 180 -1.02 -13.84 1.71
C ILE A 180 -0.35 -14.04 0.35
N SER A 181 -1.01 -14.86 -0.48
CA SER A 181 -0.57 -15.16 -1.85
C SER A 181 -0.82 -13.96 -2.79
N LYS A 182 -0.11 -12.87 -2.57
CA LYS A 182 -0.14 -11.68 -3.44
C LYS A 182 1.13 -10.83 -3.27
N PRO A 183 1.55 -10.10 -4.31
CA PRO A 183 2.69 -9.19 -4.19
C PRO A 183 2.42 -8.06 -3.20
N VAL A 184 3.45 -7.75 -2.40
CA VAL A 184 3.45 -6.61 -1.48
C VAL A 184 4.70 -5.77 -1.73
N ILE A 185 4.55 -4.46 -1.85
CA ILE A 185 5.68 -3.53 -1.86
C ILE A 185 5.64 -2.72 -0.57
N PHE A 186 6.71 -2.83 0.19
CA PHE A 186 6.90 -2.17 1.47
C PHE A 186 8.01 -1.13 1.35
N VAL A 187 7.69 0.13 1.55
CA VAL A 187 8.65 1.23 1.58
C VAL A 187 8.94 1.59 3.02
N SER A 188 10.21 1.57 3.40
CA SER A 188 10.69 2.11 4.67
C SER A 188 12.13 2.62 4.55
N HIS A 189 12.47 3.60 5.36
CA HIS A 189 13.84 4.05 5.58
C HIS A 189 14.51 3.27 6.73
N ASN A 190 13.74 2.54 7.56
CA ASN A 190 14.25 1.71 8.65
C ASN A 190 14.64 0.32 8.14
N LYS A 191 15.93 0.00 8.27
CA LYS A 191 16.49 -1.29 7.82
C LYS A 191 15.96 -2.48 8.62
N GLU A 192 15.65 -2.30 9.90
CA GLU A 192 15.15 -3.37 10.77
C GLU A 192 13.76 -3.79 10.35
N GLU A 193 12.87 -2.84 10.04
CA GLU A 193 11.54 -3.11 9.49
C GLU A 193 11.61 -3.92 8.20
N VAL A 194 12.47 -3.48 7.26
CA VAL A 194 12.65 -4.17 5.97
C VAL A 194 13.26 -5.56 6.17
N ASN A 195 14.23 -5.70 7.08
CA ASN A 195 14.84 -7.00 7.37
C ASN A 195 13.86 -7.99 8.00
N TYR A 196 12.93 -7.50 8.81
CA TYR A 196 11.94 -8.31 9.50
C TYR A 196 10.79 -8.77 8.59
N LEU A 197 10.31 -7.87 7.71
CA LEU A 197 9.11 -8.12 6.90
C LEU A 197 9.38 -8.66 5.50
N CYS A 198 10.50 -8.25 4.86
CA CYS A 198 10.64 -8.39 3.42
C CYS A 198 11.48 -9.59 3.00
N ASP A 199 10.99 -10.32 2.00
CA ASP A 199 11.68 -11.44 1.37
C ASP A 199 12.75 -10.95 0.39
N LEU A 200 12.43 -9.90 -0.36
CA LEU A 200 13.29 -9.26 -1.35
C LEU A 200 13.57 -7.81 -0.95
N LYS A 201 14.77 -7.31 -1.27
CA LYS A 201 15.19 -5.96 -0.90
C LYS A 201 15.88 -5.27 -2.06
N TYR A 202 15.33 -4.13 -2.48
CA TYR A 202 15.97 -3.27 -3.46
C TYR A 202 16.27 -1.91 -2.86
N LYS A 203 17.40 -1.35 -3.25
CA LYS A 203 17.79 0.01 -2.88
C LYS A 203 17.60 0.94 -4.05
N ILE A 204 16.88 2.04 -3.83
CA ILE A 204 16.68 3.08 -4.84
C ILE A 204 17.59 4.28 -4.51
N LYS A 205 18.35 4.71 -5.50
CA LYS A 205 19.16 5.94 -5.46
C LYS A 205 18.90 6.72 -6.73
N GLU A 206 18.53 8.00 -6.57
CA GLU A 206 18.30 8.92 -7.70
C GLU A 206 17.44 8.31 -8.82
N GLY A 207 16.33 7.69 -8.41
CA GLY A 207 15.35 7.09 -9.33
C GLY A 207 15.74 5.75 -9.95
N LYS A 208 16.84 5.11 -9.54
CA LYS A 208 17.31 3.82 -10.08
C LYS A 208 17.50 2.78 -9.00
N ILE A 209 17.27 1.52 -9.33
CA ILE A 209 17.61 0.36 -8.46
C ILE A 209 19.11 0.11 -8.57
N ILE A 210 19.79 -0.05 -7.40
CA ILE A 210 21.23 -0.29 -7.25
C ILE A 210 21.50 -1.49 -6.35
#